data_99db839d66c58a56e92a74a2a0ab3fae
#
_entry.id   99db839d66c58a56e92a74a2a0ab3fae
#
_cell.length_a   1.000
_cell.length_b   1.000
_cell.length_c   1.000
_cell.angle_alpha   90.00
_cell.angle_beta   90.00
_cell.angle_gamma   90.00
#
_symmetry.space_group_name_H-M   'P 1'
#
loop_
_entity.id
_entity.type
_entity.pdbx_description
1 polymer ?
#
loop_
_entity_poly.entity_id
_entity_poly.type
_entity_poly.pdbx_seq_one_letter_code
_entity_poly.pdbx_strand_id
1 'polypeptide(L)'
;MNDAGLHGTEPPSAWVKHWSHLVKPQGTVLDVACGYGRHSYYFHQLNHPVTLIDRAQAAIESIAIDAHVCEKLVTDIENEKWPLTDRQFDAVVVTNYLWRPLMPTLLASLASGGVLIYETFAAGNETVGKPSRQDFLLQPGELLAVCRGLRVVAFEDGFINGTGEQSSRFVQRIAAVREAGARQDPARYPLP
;
A
#
# COMPACT_ATOMS: atom_id res chain seq x y z
N MET A 1 -0.49 24.09 20.52
CA MET A 1 -0.15 24.10 19.08
C MET A 1 0.00 22.64 18.70
N ASN A 2 -0.97 22.12 17.93
CA ASN A 2 -0.93 20.73 17.50
C ASN A 2 0.09 20.64 16.37
N ASP A 3 1.23 20.04 16.67
CA ASP A 3 2.17 19.59 15.65
C ASP A 3 1.58 18.32 14.98
N ALA A 4 0.60 18.55 14.10
CA ALA A 4 0.21 17.57 13.10
C ALA A 4 1.27 17.64 12.01
N GLY A 5 2.42 17.00 12.25
CA GLY A 5 3.40 16.80 11.19
C GLY A 5 2.68 16.30 9.95
N LEU A 6 2.95 16.89 8.81
CA LEU A 6 2.35 16.55 7.51
C LEU A 6 2.66 15.08 7.17
N HIS A 7 1.84 14.17 7.70
CA HIS A 7 1.95 12.74 7.37
C HIS A 7 1.82 12.56 5.86
N GLY A 8 2.81 11.94 5.22
CA GLY A 8 2.81 11.66 3.78
C GLY A 8 3.76 12.52 2.95
N THR A 9 4.53 13.42 3.59
CA THR A 9 5.64 14.15 2.94
C THR A 9 6.99 13.46 3.15
N GLU A 10 7.02 12.37 3.95
CA GLU A 10 8.23 11.58 4.16
C GLU A 10 8.63 10.85 2.86
N PRO A 11 9.88 10.40 2.74
CA PRO A 11 10.30 9.57 1.61
C PRO A 11 9.41 8.33 1.45
N PRO A 12 9.30 7.77 0.23
CA PRO A 12 8.59 6.51 0.00
C PRO A 12 9.10 5.42 0.92
N SER A 13 8.20 4.56 1.41
CA SER A 13 8.55 3.43 2.25
C SER A 13 9.67 2.60 1.64
N ALA A 14 10.65 2.22 2.44
CA ALA A 14 11.72 1.32 2.02
C ALA A 14 11.15 -0.02 1.53
N TRP A 15 10.06 -0.52 2.16
CA TRP A 15 9.36 -1.72 1.73
C TRP A 15 8.76 -1.58 0.33
N VAL A 16 8.07 -0.46 0.07
CA VAL A 16 7.48 -0.18 -1.25
C VAL A 16 8.58 -0.09 -2.30
N LYS A 17 9.66 0.64 -2.01
CA LYS A 17 10.81 0.77 -2.94
C LYS A 17 11.45 -0.58 -3.23
N HIS A 18 11.62 -1.41 -2.21
CA HIS A 18 12.26 -2.70 -2.30
C HIS A 18 11.50 -3.66 -3.23
N TRP A 19 10.16 -3.66 -3.14
CA TRP A 19 9.31 -4.59 -3.89
C TRP A 19 8.67 -3.99 -5.14
N SER A 20 8.93 -2.72 -5.46
CA SER A 20 8.39 -2.06 -6.66
C SER A 20 8.81 -2.74 -7.97
N HIS A 21 9.95 -3.43 -8.00
CA HIS A 21 10.42 -4.18 -9.16
C HIS A 21 9.51 -5.35 -9.57
N LEU A 22 8.60 -5.77 -8.69
CA LEU A 22 7.58 -6.78 -9.00
C LEU A 22 6.46 -6.22 -9.91
N VAL A 23 6.34 -4.91 -10.01
CA VAL A 23 5.38 -4.26 -10.91
C VAL A 23 5.91 -4.35 -12.33
N LYS A 24 5.13 -4.89 -13.25
CA LYS A 24 5.57 -4.99 -14.64
C LYS A 24 5.86 -3.60 -15.23
N PRO A 25 6.77 -3.45 -16.20
CA PRO A 25 7.07 -2.17 -16.84
C PRO A 25 5.79 -1.47 -17.31
N GLN A 26 5.64 -0.17 -17.01
CA GLN A 26 4.46 0.65 -17.32
C GLN A 26 3.13 0.10 -16.75
N GLY A 27 3.18 -0.82 -15.80
CA GLY A 27 2.00 -1.36 -15.12
C GLY A 27 1.26 -0.28 -14.34
N THR A 28 -0.06 -0.40 -14.29
CA THR A 28 -0.93 0.54 -13.56
C THR A 28 -0.81 0.34 -12.06
N VAL A 29 -0.72 1.43 -11.30
CA VAL A 29 -0.57 1.41 -9.84
C VAL A 29 -1.75 2.09 -9.17
N LEU A 30 -2.35 1.45 -8.17
CA LEU A 30 -3.33 2.03 -7.28
C LEU A 30 -2.67 2.32 -5.92
N ASP A 31 -2.63 3.59 -5.53
CA ASP A 31 -2.13 4.05 -4.23
C ASP A 31 -3.33 4.38 -3.32
N VAL A 32 -3.56 3.53 -2.32
CA VAL A 32 -4.75 3.58 -1.45
C VAL A 32 -4.45 4.28 -0.14
N ALA A 33 -5.32 5.23 0.24
CA ALA A 33 -5.10 6.14 1.36
C ALA A 33 -3.75 6.85 1.20
N CYS A 34 -3.54 7.43 0.01
CA CYS A 34 -2.25 7.92 -0.47
C CYS A 34 -1.72 9.14 0.28
N GLY A 35 -2.58 9.87 1.04
CA GLY A 35 -2.20 11.12 1.68
C GLY A 35 -1.66 12.12 0.66
N TYR A 36 -0.47 12.64 0.89
CA TYR A 36 0.22 13.59 -0.01
C TYR A 36 0.94 12.90 -1.19
N GLY A 37 0.68 11.61 -1.46
CA GLY A 37 1.11 10.92 -2.67
C GLY A 37 2.59 10.54 -2.73
N ARG A 38 3.27 10.34 -1.60
CA ARG A 38 4.72 9.98 -1.59
C ARG A 38 5.04 8.75 -2.43
N HIS A 39 4.15 7.75 -2.45
CA HIS A 39 4.32 6.55 -3.28
C HIS A 39 3.85 6.79 -4.71
N SER A 40 2.80 7.59 -4.89
CA SER A 40 2.32 8.02 -6.20
C SER A 40 3.42 8.73 -7.00
N TYR A 41 4.14 9.69 -6.37
CA TYR A 41 5.30 10.34 -7.00
C TYR A 41 6.41 9.34 -7.34
N TYR A 42 6.68 8.39 -6.44
CA TYR A 42 7.71 7.38 -6.66
C TYR A 42 7.39 6.51 -7.87
N PHE A 43 6.18 5.97 -7.97
CA PHE A 43 5.78 5.15 -9.11
C PHE A 43 5.67 5.96 -10.41
N HIS A 44 5.22 7.20 -10.33
CA HIS A 44 5.23 8.12 -11.48
C HIS A 44 6.66 8.32 -12.02
N GLN A 45 7.66 8.52 -11.16
CA GLN A 45 9.08 8.63 -11.57
C GLN A 45 9.61 7.35 -12.24
N LEU A 46 9.01 6.20 -11.95
CA LEU A 46 9.29 4.92 -12.60
C LEU A 46 8.45 4.69 -13.88
N ASN A 47 7.76 5.73 -14.37
CA ASN A 47 6.88 5.72 -15.56
C ASN A 47 5.66 4.78 -15.44
N HIS A 48 5.12 4.60 -14.24
CA HIS A 48 3.85 3.93 -14.03
C HIS A 48 2.68 4.92 -14.06
N PRO A 49 1.59 4.63 -14.79
CA PRO A 49 0.32 5.34 -14.60
C PRO A 49 -0.20 5.07 -13.18
N VAL A 50 -0.62 6.14 -12.49
CA VAL A 50 -1.04 6.06 -11.08
C VAL A 50 -2.50 6.48 -10.93
N THR A 51 -3.29 5.67 -10.23
CA THR A 51 -4.58 6.07 -9.66
C THR A 51 -4.38 6.18 -8.16
N LEU A 52 -4.74 7.31 -7.58
CA LEU A 52 -4.60 7.54 -6.15
C LEU A 52 -5.94 7.90 -5.53
N ILE A 53 -6.16 7.44 -4.32
CA ILE A 53 -7.40 7.63 -3.60
C ILE A 53 -7.13 7.98 -2.13
N ASP A 54 -7.76 9.07 -1.66
CA ASP A 54 -7.75 9.48 -0.26
C ASP A 54 -9.00 10.30 0.04
N ARG A 55 -9.41 10.38 1.30
CA ARG A 55 -10.50 11.26 1.74
C ARG A 55 -10.07 12.71 1.95
N ALA A 56 -8.77 12.96 2.10
CA ALA A 56 -8.21 14.27 2.38
C ALA A 56 -8.10 15.10 1.08
N GLN A 57 -9.13 15.84 0.72
CA GLN A 57 -9.20 16.64 -0.49
C GLN A 57 -7.96 17.55 -0.64
N ALA A 58 -7.56 18.27 0.40
CA ALA A 58 -6.40 19.17 0.35
C ALA A 58 -5.08 18.43 0.04
N ALA A 59 -4.93 17.19 0.52
CA ALA A 59 -3.76 16.36 0.21
C ALA A 59 -3.77 15.95 -1.27
N ILE A 60 -4.89 15.46 -1.77
CA ILE A 60 -5.06 15.07 -3.19
C ILE A 60 -4.81 16.26 -4.13
N GLU A 61 -5.37 17.43 -3.82
CA GLU A 61 -5.22 18.64 -4.65
C GLU A 61 -3.78 19.15 -4.68
N SER A 62 -2.99 18.90 -3.62
CA SER A 62 -1.59 19.31 -3.56
C SER A 62 -0.65 18.47 -4.44
N ILE A 63 -1.10 17.30 -4.89
CA ILE A 63 -0.26 16.39 -5.69
C ILE A 63 -0.11 16.94 -7.12
N ALA A 64 1.12 17.31 -7.50
CA ALA A 64 1.43 17.93 -8.78
C ALA A 64 1.93 16.89 -9.82
N ILE A 65 1.12 15.86 -10.08
CA ILE A 65 1.35 14.89 -11.16
C ILE A 65 0.35 15.17 -12.27
N ASP A 66 0.80 15.08 -13.54
CA ASP A 66 -0.01 15.35 -14.73
C ASP A 66 -1.23 14.42 -14.79
N ALA A 67 -2.41 15.00 -15.10
CA ALA A 67 -3.67 14.27 -15.19
C ALA A 67 -3.72 13.21 -16.30
N HIS A 68 -2.84 13.28 -17.30
CA HIS A 68 -2.76 12.26 -18.35
C HIS A 68 -2.18 10.92 -17.85
N VAL A 69 -1.43 10.96 -16.74
CA VAL A 69 -0.77 9.78 -16.15
C VAL A 69 -1.16 9.54 -14.69
N CYS A 70 -2.01 10.40 -14.13
CA CYS A 70 -2.43 10.33 -12.75
C CYS A 70 -3.92 10.65 -12.58
N GLU A 71 -4.69 9.64 -12.18
CA GLU A 71 -6.09 9.83 -11.78
C GLU A 71 -6.16 10.06 -10.27
N LYS A 72 -6.88 11.11 -9.87
CA LYS A 72 -7.02 11.53 -8.47
C LYS A 72 -8.46 11.40 -8.01
N LEU A 73 -8.68 10.63 -6.95
CA LEU A 73 -10.01 10.37 -6.40
C LEU A 73 -10.09 10.83 -4.94
N VAL A 74 -10.97 11.79 -4.68
CA VAL A 74 -11.31 12.19 -3.32
C VAL A 74 -12.53 11.40 -2.88
N THR A 75 -12.38 10.44 -1.97
CA THR A 75 -13.44 9.52 -1.54
C THR A 75 -13.14 8.96 -0.17
N ASP A 76 -14.14 8.91 0.69
CA ASP A 76 -14.06 8.18 1.97
C ASP A 76 -14.39 6.70 1.76
N ILE A 77 -13.35 5.92 1.49
CA ILE A 77 -13.45 4.47 1.20
C ILE A 77 -13.92 3.61 2.37
N GLU A 78 -14.11 4.19 3.56
CA GLU A 78 -14.68 3.52 4.73
C GLU A 78 -16.20 3.66 4.79
N ASN A 79 -16.74 4.78 4.30
CA ASN A 79 -18.16 5.12 4.43
C ASN A 79 -18.89 5.26 3.08
N GLU A 80 -18.16 5.34 1.99
CA GLU A 80 -18.72 5.47 0.65
C GLU A 80 -18.54 4.19 -0.17
N LYS A 81 -19.26 4.12 -1.30
CA LYS A 81 -19.11 3.02 -2.24
C LYS A 81 -17.71 3.07 -2.88
N TRP A 82 -17.06 1.92 -2.98
CA TRP A 82 -15.79 1.79 -3.70
C TRP A 82 -15.90 2.32 -5.14
N PRO A 83 -15.12 3.36 -5.51
CA PRO A 83 -15.30 4.05 -6.80
C PRO A 83 -14.68 3.31 -7.99
N LEU A 84 -13.82 2.33 -7.72
CA LEU A 84 -13.05 1.60 -8.73
C LEU A 84 -13.59 0.17 -8.95
N THR A 85 -14.93 0.01 -8.89
CA THR A 85 -15.59 -1.27 -9.15
C THR A 85 -15.18 -1.79 -10.52
N ASP A 86 -14.86 -3.08 -10.61
CA ASP A 86 -14.44 -3.79 -11.83
C ASP A 86 -13.11 -3.32 -12.46
N ARG A 87 -12.38 -2.43 -11.80
CA ARG A 87 -11.04 -2.05 -12.22
C ARG A 87 -9.98 -2.90 -11.54
N GLN A 88 -8.96 -3.25 -12.29
CA GLN A 88 -7.81 -4.02 -11.81
C GLN A 88 -6.51 -3.30 -12.13
N PHE A 89 -5.52 -3.47 -11.24
CA PHE A 89 -4.24 -2.79 -11.29
C PHE A 89 -3.09 -3.79 -11.22
N ASP A 90 -1.98 -3.43 -11.84
CA ASP A 90 -0.75 -4.22 -11.80
C ASP A 90 -0.02 -4.09 -10.46
N ALA A 91 -0.30 -3.05 -9.71
CA ALA A 91 0.06 -2.95 -8.30
C ALA A 91 -1.06 -2.29 -7.48
N VAL A 92 -1.27 -2.78 -6.26
CA VAL A 92 -2.05 -2.12 -5.21
C VAL A 92 -1.12 -1.85 -4.06
N VAL A 93 -0.96 -0.58 -3.71
CA VAL A 93 -0.04 -0.11 -2.66
C VAL A 93 -0.85 0.46 -1.52
N VAL A 94 -0.57 -0.01 -0.30
CA VAL A 94 -1.22 0.46 0.92
C VAL A 94 -0.16 0.66 2.00
N THR A 95 -0.08 1.84 2.58
CA THR A 95 0.85 2.09 3.69
C THR A 95 0.20 2.90 4.81
N ASN A 96 0.50 2.54 6.06
CA ASN A 96 0.01 3.22 7.26
C ASN A 96 -1.53 3.34 7.32
N TYR A 97 -2.24 2.42 6.71
CA TYR A 97 -3.70 2.39 6.64
C TYR A 97 -4.20 0.97 6.91
N LEU A 98 -5.29 0.85 7.68
CA LEU A 98 -5.96 -0.42 7.96
C LEU A 98 -7.46 -0.20 8.08
N TRP A 99 -8.21 -0.77 7.12
CA TRP A 99 -9.65 -0.91 7.17
C TRP A 99 -10.02 -2.33 6.71
N ARG A 100 -10.29 -3.22 7.67
CA ARG A 100 -10.49 -4.65 7.41
C ARG A 100 -11.61 -4.96 6.40
N PRO A 101 -12.77 -4.27 6.42
CA PRO A 101 -13.81 -4.49 5.41
C PRO A 101 -13.36 -4.26 3.96
N LEU A 102 -12.30 -3.45 3.74
CA LEU A 102 -11.77 -3.17 2.40
C LEU A 102 -10.83 -4.26 1.87
N MET A 103 -10.29 -5.13 2.72
CA MET A 103 -9.30 -6.14 2.32
C MET A 103 -9.73 -7.00 1.12
N PRO A 104 -10.98 -7.55 1.06
CA PRO A 104 -11.40 -8.33 -0.11
C PRO A 104 -11.43 -7.49 -1.39
N THR A 105 -11.81 -6.22 -1.30
CA THR A 105 -11.85 -5.28 -2.43
C THR A 105 -10.44 -4.97 -2.94
N LEU A 106 -9.48 -4.73 -2.04
CA LEU A 106 -8.08 -4.53 -2.42
C LEU A 106 -7.53 -5.74 -3.17
N LEU A 107 -7.82 -6.95 -2.67
CA LEU A 107 -7.42 -8.16 -3.38
C LEU A 107 -8.11 -8.28 -4.73
N ALA A 108 -9.41 -8.02 -4.83
CA ALA A 108 -10.15 -8.06 -6.09
C ALA A 108 -9.63 -7.05 -7.12
N SER A 109 -9.07 -5.92 -6.67
CA SER A 109 -8.47 -4.88 -7.51
C SER A 109 -7.09 -5.25 -8.09
N LEU A 110 -6.53 -6.40 -7.75
CA LEU A 110 -5.30 -6.88 -8.38
C LEU A 110 -5.59 -7.51 -9.75
N ALA A 111 -4.89 -7.09 -10.77
CA ALA A 111 -4.86 -7.76 -12.06
C ALA A 111 -4.18 -9.14 -11.96
N SER A 112 -4.36 -9.97 -12.97
CA SER A 112 -3.58 -11.20 -13.12
C SER A 112 -2.09 -10.85 -13.31
N GLY A 113 -1.23 -11.36 -12.44
CA GLY A 113 0.18 -10.95 -12.33
C GLY A 113 0.42 -9.70 -11.49
N GLY A 114 -0.65 -9.07 -10.99
CA GLY A 114 -0.54 -7.87 -10.16
C GLY A 114 -0.02 -8.15 -8.75
N VAL A 115 0.68 -7.17 -8.16
CA VAL A 115 1.31 -7.27 -6.84
C VAL A 115 0.59 -6.40 -5.81
N LEU A 116 0.30 -6.96 -4.64
CA LEU A 116 -0.04 -6.21 -3.44
C LEU A 116 1.24 -5.88 -2.68
N ILE A 117 1.49 -4.60 -2.43
CA ILE A 117 2.56 -4.12 -1.54
C ILE A 117 1.88 -3.41 -0.38
N TYR A 118 1.85 -4.08 0.77
CA TYR A 118 1.15 -3.57 1.95
C TYR A 118 2.10 -3.48 3.14
N GLU A 119 2.09 -2.35 3.84
CA GLU A 119 2.82 -2.13 5.09
C GLU A 119 1.97 -1.30 6.03
N THR A 120 1.69 -1.79 7.24
CA THR A 120 1.04 -0.98 8.28
C THR A 120 1.40 -1.46 9.69
N PHE A 121 0.89 -0.75 10.68
CA PHE A 121 1.18 -1.01 12.09
C PHE A 121 0.56 -2.33 12.57
N ALA A 122 1.26 -3.00 13.48
CA ALA A 122 0.86 -4.27 14.07
C ALA A 122 0.72 -4.18 15.59
N ALA A 123 0.12 -5.21 16.18
CA ALA A 123 -0.03 -5.37 17.62
C ALA A 123 1.32 -5.23 18.33
N GLY A 124 1.35 -4.52 19.43
CA GLY A 124 2.56 -4.07 20.12
C GLY A 124 2.87 -2.59 19.88
N ASN A 125 2.41 -2.00 18.78
CA ASN A 125 2.67 -0.59 18.45
C ASN A 125 2.07 0.37 19.49
N GLU A 126 0.98 -0.02 20.18
CA GLU A 126 0.38 0.73 21.28
C GLU A 126 1.32 0.97 22.45
N THR A 127 2.40 0.19 22.54
CA THR A 127 3.40 0.32 23.62
C THR A 127 4.49 1.34 23.31
N VAL A 128 4.64 1.72 22.04
CA VAL A 128 5.73 2.60 21.58
C VAL A 128 5.25 3.87 20.88
N GLY A 129 3.97 3.95 20.47
CA GLY A 129 3.47 5.15 19.80
C GLY A 129 2.05 5.04 19.27
N LYS A 130 1.79 5.82 18.24
CA LYS A 130 0.50 5.84 17.52
C LYS A 130 0.67 5.19 16.14
N PRO A 131 -0.39 4.56 15.61
CA PRO A 131 -1.69 4.33 16.24
C PRO A 131 -1.59 3.36 17.44
N SER A 132 -2.48 3.57 18.43
CA SER A 132 -2.53 2.75 19.65
C SER A 132 -3.86 2.00 19.83
N ARG A 133 -4.86 2.30 18.98
CA ARG A 133 -6.14 1.58 18.99
C ARG A 133 -5.99 0.26 18.24
N GLN A 134 -6.49 -0.82 18.86
CA GLN A 134 -6.42 -2.18 18.30
C GLN A 134 -7.07 -2.30 16.91
N ASP A 135 -8.09 -1.48 16.62
CA ASP A 135 -8.75 -1.46 15.30
C ASP A 135 -7.78 -1.11 14.17
N PHE A 136 -6.73 -0.35 14.46
CA PHE A 136 -5.70 0.11 13.50
C PHE A 136 -4.41 -0.71 13.56
N LEU A 137 -4.40 -1.81 14.32
CA LEU A 137 -3.23 -2.67 14.48
C LEU A 137 -3.55 -4.08 13.95
N LEU A 138 -2.71 -4.55 13.04
CA LEU A 138 -2.81 -5.92 12.52
C LEU A 138 -2.50 -6.92 13.63
N GLN A 139 -3.25 -8.00 13.70
CA GLN A 139 -2.95 -9.13 14.57
C GLN A 139 -1.79 -9.95 14.00
N PRO A 140 -1.02 -10.68 14.82
CA PRO A 140 0.10 -11.50 14.33
C PRO A 140 -0.30 -12.38 13.15
N GLY A 141 0.43 -12.26 12.03
CA GLY A 141 0.19 -13.04 10.81
C GLY A 141 -1.06 -12.68 10.01
N GLU A 142 -1.77 -11.59 10.35
CA GLU A 142 -3.05 -11.25 9.70
C GLU A 142 -2.91 -11.05 8.19
N LEU A 143 -1.86 -10.37 7.70
CA LEU A 143 -1.64 -10.20 6.26
C LEU A 143 -1.38 -11.53 5.54
N LEU A 144 -0.74 -12.50 6.17
CA LEU A 144 -0.60 -13.84 5.60
C LEU A 144 -1.97 -14.52 5.43
N ALA A 145 -2.83 -14.39 6.43
CA ALA A 145 -4.18 -14.95 6.36
C ALA A 145 -5.02 -14.28 5.25
N VAL A 146 -4.94 -12.95 5.14
CA VAL A 146 -5.61 -12.17 4.08
C VAL A 146 -5.12 -12.57 2.70
N CYS A 147 -3.81 -12.75 2.52
CA CYS A 147 -3.18 -13.05 1.23
C CYS A 147 -3.12 -14.55 0.91
N ARG A 148 -3.85 -15.43 1.61
CA ARG A 148 -3.79 -16.89 1.42
C ARG A 148 -3.99 -17.37 -0.02
N GLY A 149 -4.73 -16.62 -0.85
CA GLY A 149 -4.97 -16.91 -2.26
C GLY A 149 -3.93 -16.32 -3.22
N LEU A 150 -2.89 -15.66 -2.70
CA LEU A 150 -1.82 -15.05 -3.49
C LEU A 150 -0.50 -15.80 -3.28
N ARG A 151 0.44 -15.60 -4.21
CA ARG A 151 1.84 -16.01 -4.01
C ARG A 151 2.51 -14.97 -3.10
N VAL A 152 2.74 -15.30 -1.84
CA VAL A 152 3.53 -14.47 -0.94
C VAL A 152 5.00 -14.55 -1.38
N VAL A 153 5.56 -13.42 -1.80
CA VAL A 153 6.98 -13.28 -2.18
C VAL A 153 7.81 -12.90 -0.97
N ALA A 154 7.29 -12.00 -0.14
CA ALA A 154 7.93 -11.58 1.10
C ALA A 154 6.89 -11.22 2.16
N PHE A 155 7.23 -11.48 3.40
CA PHE A 155 6.43 -11.12 4.57
C PHE A 155 7.35 -10.84 5.76
N GLU A 156 7.03 -9.79 6.48
CA GLU A 156 7.66 -9.47 7.75
C GLU A 156 6.60 -9.08 8.78
N ASP A 157 6.79 -9.53 10.01
CA ASP A 157 5.97 -9.21 11.16
C ASP A 157 6.90 -8.99 12.35
N GLY A 158 7.05 -7.76 12.81
CA GLY A 158 8.00 -7.50 13.87
C GLY A 158 8.21 -6.03 14.21
N PHE A 159 9.28 -5.79 14.93
CA PHE A 159 9.64 -4.49 15.46
C PHE A 159 10.77 -3.83 14.65
N ILE A 160 10.56 -2.58 14.26
CA ILE A 160 11.58 -1.75 13.62
C ILE A 160 12.09 -0.74 14.64
N ASN A 161 13.40 -0.78 14.91
CA ASN A 161 14.05 0.24 15.71
C ASN A 161 14.04 1.58 14.95
N GLY A 162 13.61 2.61 15.63
CA GLY A 162 13.69 3.98 15.11
C GLY A 162 15.14 4.42 14.89
N THR A 163 15.36 5.21 13.87
CA THR A 163 16.67 5.84 13.59
C THR A 163 16.46 7.30 13.19
N GLY A 164 17.20 8.21 13.83
CA GLY A 164 17.05 9.64 13.59
C GLY A 164 15.64 10.13 13.94
N GLU A 165 14.93 10.71 12.98
CA GLU A 165 13.57 11.23 13.15
C GLU A 165 12.49 10.15 13.06
N GLN A 166 12.84 8.94 12.65
CA GLN A 166 11.89 7.83 12.55
C GLN A 166 11.69 7.17 13.90
N SER A 167 10.44 7.13 14.39
CA SER A 167 10.09 6.44 15.63
C SER A 167 10.12 4.91 15.46
N SER A 168 10.45 4.24 16.55
CA SER A 168 10.30 2.77 16.65
C SER A 168 8.84 2.38 16.46
N ARG A 169 8.59 1.24 15.81
CA ARG A 169 7.23 0.78 15.51
C ARG A 169 7.13 -0.73 15.31
N PHE A 170 6.01 -1.29 15.69
CA PHE A 170 5.62 -2.64 15.28
C PHE A 170 4.87 -2.58 13.94
N VAL A 171 5.27 -3.43 13.00
CA VAL A 171 4.68 -3.47 11.66
C VAL A 171 4.46 -4.89 11.18
N GLN A 172 3.45 -5.06 10.33
CA GLN A 172 3.38 -6.16 9.38
C GLN A 172 3.48 -5.61 7.97
N ARG A 173 4.20 -6.33 7.10
CA ARG A 173 4.36 -5.94 5.72
C ARG A 173 4.48 -7.15 4.81
N ILE A 174 3.88 -7.04 3.62
CA ILE A 174 3.78 -8.13 2.67
C ILE A 174 3.94 -7.63 1.24
N ALA A 175 4.63 -8.44 0.42
CA ALA A 175 4.60 -8.36 -1.03
C ALA A 175 4.04 -9.68 -1.55
N ALA A 176 2.87 -9.64 -2.19
CA ALA A 176 2.16 -10.84 -2.63
C ALA A 176 1.58 -10.64 -4.03
N VAL A 177 1.70 -11.64 -4.89
CA VAL A 177 1.33 -11.57 -6.30
C VAL A 177 0.09 -12.44 -6.57
N ARG A 178 -0.88 -11.88 -7.29
CA ARG A 178 -1.96 -12.64 -7.91
C ARG A 178 -1.41 -13.37 -9.14
N GLU A 179 -0.98 -14.61 -8.97
CA GLU A 179 -0.47 -15.36 -10.12
C GLU A 179 -1.56 -15.52 -11.20
N ALA A 180 -1.14 -15.41 -12.47
CA ALA A 180 -1.97 -15.84 -13.59
C ALA A 180 -2.23 -17.34 -13.46
N GLY A 181 -3.40 -17.81 -13.95
CA GLY A 181 -3.76 -19.24 -13.92
C GLY A 181 -2.64 -20.16 -14.43
N ALA A 182 -2.89 -21.45 -14.51
CA ALA A 182 -1.88 -22.47 -14.83
C ALA A 182 -0.88 -22.04 -15.90
N ARG A 183 0.38 -21.91 -15.50
CA ARG A 183 1.52 -21.64 -16.39
C ARG A 183 2.26 -22.93 -16.66
N GLN A 184 2.83 -23.07 -17.88
CA GLN A 184 3.73 -24.18 -18.19
C GLN A 184 5.02 -24.12 -17.35
N ASP A 185 5.53 -22.87 -17.13
CA ASP A 185 6.70 -22.64 -16.28
C ASP A 185 6.33 -21.89 -15.00
N PRO A 186 6.97 -22.21 -13.86
CA PRO A 186 6.77 -21.49 -12.61
C PRO A 186 7.20 -20.02 -12.75
N ALA A 187 6.39 -19.12 -12.21
CA ALA A 187 6.76 -17.71 -12.16
C ALA A 187 8.02 -17.50 -11.30
N ARG A 188 8.90 -16.62 -11.73
CA ARG A 188 10.12 -16.27 -11.02
C ARG A 188 9.99 -14.86 -10.47
N TYR A 189 10.07 -14.75 -9.15
CA TYR A 189 10.04 -13.47 -8.44
C TYR A 189 11.43 -13.25 -7.83
N PRO A 190 12.29 -12.43 -8.45
CA PRO A 190 13.63 -12.18 -7.93
C PRO A 190 13.54 -11.60 -6.52
N LEU A 191 14.34 -12.12 -5.62
CA LEU A 191 14.58 -11.51 -4.31
C LEU A 191 15.73 -10.51 -4.50
N PRO A 192 15.62 -9.30 -3.93
CA PRO A 192 16.65 -8.27 -4.03
C PRO A 192 17.90 -8.64 -3.22
#